data_13092ef581cc1c10942a52403e84599a
#
_entry.id   13092ef581cc1c10942a52403e84599a
#
_cell.length_a   1.000
_cell.length_b   1.000
_cell.length_c   1.000
_cell.angle_alpha   90.00
_cell.angle_beta   90.00
_cell.angle_gamma   90.00
#
_symmetry.space_group_name_H-M   'P 1'
#
loop_
_entity.id
_entity.type
_entity.pdbx_description
1 polymer ?
#
loop_
_entity_poly.entity_id
_entity_poly.type
_entity_poly.pdbx_seq_one_letter_code
_entity_poly.pdbx_strand_id
1 'polypeptide(L)'
;MKINTLAFFVTLSSLLFMVACGSEVDGAPPYQCPMKCEGEKTYAEIGTCPVCKMDLKSIETRVVQDESDDEILETSIFNLTSKWNTQNNETIELKDLKGDVLVIVMIYTTCKAACPRLVADMRNIHASVDDETTKYILVSIDPETDTPERLKAFAIENEMDNDQWTFLQGTIDDVREFSNVLAVKYKKISPLDFSHSNIISVFDQQGVLVHQQEGLGVDNEETVSTIMELSKAVNASSR
;
A
#
# COMPACT_ATOMS: atom_id res chain seq x y z
N MET A 1 -8.97 81.62 39.33
CA MET A 1 -10.35 81.56 39.80
C MET A 1 -10.68 80.07 40.03
N LYS A 2 -10.73 79.67 41.29
CA LYS A 2 -11.55 78.71 41.99
C LYS A 2 -11.56 77.28 41.37
N ILE A 3 -10.88 76.21 41.97
CA ILE A 3 -11.41 75.31 43.02
C ILE A 3 -12.32 74.27 42.41
N ASN A 4 -12.18 72.96 42.57
CA ASN A 4 -12.12 72.15 43.78
C ASN A 4 -11.65 70.73 43.53
N THR A 5 -10.82 70.29 44.39
CA THR A 5 -10.59 69.05 45.01
C THR A 5 -11.86 68.19 45.11
N LEU A 6 -11.83 66.90 44.71
CA LEU A 6 -12.38 65.85 45.53
C LEU A 6 -11.66 64.52 45.23
N ALA A 7 -10.98 64.07 46.24
CA ALA A 7 -10.43 62.70 46.28
C ALA A 7 -11.57 61.68 46.41
N PHE A 8 -11.47 60.59 45.61
CA PHE A 8 -12.25 59.39 45.88
C PHE A 8 -11.31 58.21 45.83
N PHE A 9 -11.01 57.75 47.03
CA PHE A 9 -10.38 56.45 47.23
C PHE A 9 -11.36 55.36 46.77
N VAL A 10 -10.99 54.63 45.74
CA VAL A 10 -11.63 53.32 45.48
C VAL A 10 -10.56 52.27 45.59
N THR A 11 -10.73 51.47 46.59
CA THR A 11 -9.95 50.30 46.92
C THR A 11 -9.87 49.33 45.77
N LEU A 12 -8.67 49.09 45.32
CA LEU A 12 -8.33 48.07 44.34
C LEU A 12 -8.37 46.71 44.99
N SER A 13 -9.50 46.01 44.86
CA SER A 13 -9.60 44.58 45.19
C SER A 13 -8.88 43.78 44.11
N SER A 14 -7.69 43.32 44.42
CA SER A 14 -6.89 42.44 43.61
C SER A 14 -7.57 41.07 43.52
N LEU A 15 -8.28 40.82 42.43
CA LEU A 15 -8.76 39.46 42.07
C LEU A 15 -7.64 38.76 41.32
N LEU A 16 -6.84 37.99 42.06
CA LEU A 16 -5.90 37.03 41.48
C LEU A 16 -6.69 35.96 40.76
N PHE A 17 -6.79 36.04 39.46
CA PHE A 17 -7.14 34.90 38.62
C PHE A 17 -5.94 33.95 38.61
N MET A 18 -5.98 32.92 39.42
CA MET A 18 -5.14 31.73 39.27
C MET A 18 -5.57 31.07 37.96
N VAL A 19 -4.86 31.31 36.87
CA VAL A 19 -4.85 30.42 35.71
C VAL A 19 -4.14 29.15 36.16
N ALA A 20 -4.92 28.15 36.56
CA ALA A 20 -4.43 26.80 36.66
C ALA A 20 -4.08 26.33 35.25
N CYS A 21 -2.80 26.39 34.90
CA CYS A 21 -2.26 25.52 33.86
C CYS A 21 -2.52 24.08 34.31
N GLY A 22 -3.55 23.47 33.77
CA GLY A 22 -3.66 22.01 33.77
C GLY A 22 -2.50 21.47 32.96
N SER A 23 -1.47 20.95 33.63
CA SER A 23 -0.52 20.05 33.02
C SER A 23 -1.33 18.86 32.50
N GLU A 24 -1.43 18.73 31.17
CA GLU A 24 -1.80 17.45 30.56
C GLU A 24 -0.73 16.46 31.03
N VAL A 25 -1.15 15.58 31.92
CA VAL A 25 -0.39 14.41 32.33
C VAL A 25 -0.40 13.51 31.10
N ASP A 26 0.77 13.21 30.53
CA ASP A 26 0.97 12.11 29.59
C ASP A 26 0.33 10.86 30.19
N GLY A 27 -0.92 10.61 29.83
CA GLY A 27 -1.68 9.49 30.34
C GLY A 27 -1.19 8.22 29.67
N ALA A 28 -0.72 7.26 30.50
CA ALA A 28 -0.58 5.89 30.05
C ALA A 28 -1.84 5.46 29.27
N PRO A 29 -1.70 4.62 28.22
CA PRO A 29 -2.83 4.22 27.39
C PRO A 29 -3.92 3.60 28.27
N PRO A 30 -5.22 3.88 28.02
CA PRO A 30 -6.31 3.34 28.81
C PRO A 30 -6.37 1.81 28.70
N TYR A 31 -6.83 1.14 29.73
CA TYR A 31 -6.96 -0.31 29.80
C TYR A 31 -8.42 -0.72 29.59
N GLN A 32 -8.67 -1.87 28.95
CA GLN A 32 -10.00 -2.42 28.74
C GLN A 32 -10.04 -3.93 29.02
N CYS A 33 -11.20 -4.42 29.39
CA CYS A 33 -11.44 -5.86 29.55
C CYS A 33 -11.40 -6.55 28.16
N PRO A 34 -10.56 -7.57 27.94
CA PRO A 34 -10.49 -8.30 26.66
C PRO A 34 -11.83 -8.90 26.23
N MET A 35 -12.67 -9.27 27.21
CA MET A 35 -14.00 -9.83 26.96
C MET A 35 -15.10 -8.77 26.84
N LYS A 36 -14.75 -7.47 26.94
CA LYS A 36 -15.70 -6.34 26.88
C LYS A 36 -16.95 -6.51 27.76
N CYS A 37 -16.78 -7.11 28.94
CA CYS A 37 -17.90 -7.43 29.85
C CYS A 37 -18.73 -6.21 30.27
N GLU A 38 -18.15 -5.00 30.20
CA GLU A 38 -18.80 -3.71 30.48
C GLU A 38 -18.88 -2.84 29.22
N GLY A 39 -18.93 -3.47 28.04
CA GLY A 39 -18.95 -2.76 26.73
C GLY A 39 -17.64 -2.00 26.47
N GLU A 40 -17.73 -0.75 26.08
CA GLU A 40 -16.57 0.09 25.71
C GLU A 40 -15.92 0.81 26.92
N LYS A 41 -16.22 0.40 28.16
CA LYS A 41 -15.66 1.00 29.35
C LYS A 41 -14.16 0.80 29.46
N THR A 42 -13.44 1.88 29.72
CA THR A 42 -11.98 1.91 29.89
C THR A 42 -11.60 2.23 31.34
N TYR A 43 -10.37 1.88 31.72
CA TYR A 43 -9.78 2.09 33.03
C TYR A 43 -8.45 2.83 32.86
N ALA A 44 -8.15 3.73 33.79
CA ALA A 44 -6.94 4.54 33.77
C ALA A 44 -5.69 3.77 34.27
N GLU A 45 -5.88 2.66 34.98
CA GLU A 45 -4.79 1.92 35.61
C GLU A 45 -4.86 0.43 35.29
N ILE A 46 -3.73 -0.25 35.37
CA ILE A 46 -3.62 -1.71 35.30
C ILE A 46 -4.44 -2.34 36.45
N GLY A 47 -5.18 -3.38 36.13
CA GLY A 47 -5.99 -4.08 37.14
C GLY A 47 -6.72 -5.26 36.54
N THR A 48 -7.74 -5.74 37.28
CA THR A 48 -8.59 -6.85 36.86
C THR A 48 -10.02 -6.38 36.63
N CYS A 49 -10.66 -6.93 35.60
CA CYS A 49 -12.06 -6.65 35.30
C CYS A 49 -12.97 -7.04 36.50
N PRO A 50 -13.83 -6.14 36.99
CA PRO A 50 -14.69 -6.45 38.14
C PRO A 50 -15.72 -7.55 37.86
N VAL A 51 -16.04 -7.79 36.58
CA VAL A 51 -17.04 -8.77 36.14
C VAL A 51 -16.42 -10.16 35.96
N CYS A 52 -15.39 -10.30 35.11
CA CYS A 52 -14.81 -11.61 34.77
C CYS A 52 -13.48 -11.94 35.47
N LYS A 53 -12.92 -10.99 36.24
CA LYS A 53 -11.66 -11.12 36.98
C LYS A 53 -10.41 -11.36 36.08
N MET A 54 -10.51 -11.18 34.79
CA MET A 54 -9.37 -11.20 33.86
C MET A 54 -8.60 -9.90 33.97
N ASP A 55 -7.29 -9.96 33.71
CA ASP A 55 -6.43 -8.79 33.68
C ASP A 55 -6.87 -7.85 32.53
N LEU A 56 -6.94 -6.57 32.84
CA LEU A 56 -7.21 -5.52 31.88
C LEU A 56 -5.98 -5.41 30.95
N LYS A 57 -6.24 -5.25 29.65
CA LYS A 57 -5.20 -5.02 28.65
C LYS A 57 -5.20 -3.55 28.23
N SER A 58 -4.02 -2.99 28.02
CA SER A 58 -3.89 -1.65 27.45
C SER A 58 -4.60 -1.61 26.10
N ILE A 59 -5.47 -0.65 25.93
CA ILE A 59 -5.89 -0.26 24.60
C ILE A 59 -4.71 0.56 24.07
N GLU A 60 -3.86 -0.08 23.27
CA GLU A 60 -3.03 0.71 22.38
C GLU A 60 -4.00 1.49 21.50
N THR A 61 -4.25 2.74 21.88
CA THR A 61 -4.72 3.70 20.91
C THR A 61 -3.69 3.56 19.81
N ARG A 62 -4.09 3.08 18.65
CA ARG A 62 -3.30 3.35 17.46
C ARG A 62 -3.23 4.87 17.39
N VAL A 63 -2.23 5.41 18.05
CA VAL A 63 -1.69 6.68 17.68
C VAL A 63 -1.37 6.41 16.22
N VAL A 64 -2.05 7.09 15.32
CA VAL A 64 -1.51 7.31 14.00
C VAL A 64 -0.21 8.05 14.32
N GLN A 65 0.85 7.28 14.57
CA GLN A 65 2.19 7.80 14.50
C GLN A 65 2.23 8.32 13.08
N ASP A 66 2.60 9.55 12.98
CA ASP A 66 3.13 10.14 11.76
C ASP A 66 4.23 9.15 11.33
N GLU A 67 3.81 8.13 10.56
CA GLU A 67 4.71 7.11 10.04
C GLU A 67 5.64 7.92 9.16
N SER A 68 6.89 8.01 9.60
CA SER A 68 7.93 8.47 8.72
C SER A 68 7.73 7.68 7.42
N ASP A 69 7.64 8.36 6.29
CA ASP A 69 7.33 7.86 4.93
C ASP A 69 8.25 6.70 4.48
N ASP A 70 9.07 6.17 5.38
CA ASP A 70 10.18 5.25 5.17
C ASP A 70 9.97 3.86 5.78
N GLU A 71 8.94 3.62 6.59
CA GLU A 71 8.70 2.30 7.18
C GLU A 71 7.86 1.43 6.22
N ILE A 72 8.46 0.32 5.75
CA ILE A 72 7.78 -0.64 4.88
C ILE A 72 6.87 -1.53 5.73
N LEU A 73 5.58 -1.57 5.41
CA LEU A 73 4.60 -2.40 6.11
C LEU A 73 4.94 -3.90 5.98
N GLU A 74 4.68 -4.70 7.01
CA GLU A 74 4.98 -6.16 7.01
C GLU A 74 4.30 -6.89 5.85
N THR A 75 3.13 -6.44 5.40
CA THR A 75 2.36 -7.02 4.29
C THR A 75 2.78 -6.52 2.91
N SER A 76 3.77 -5.63 2.85
CA SER A 76 4.23 -5.02 1.60
C SER A 76 5.13 -5.95 0.79
N ILE A 77 4.93 -5.96 -0.53
CA ILE A 77 5.85 -6.63 -1.47
C ILE A 77 7.25 -5.97 -1.49
N PHE A 78 7.39 -4.77 -0.96
CA PHE A 78 8.67 -4.06 -0.86
C PHE A 78 9.62 -4.66 0.18
N ASN A 79 9.15 -5.60 1.01
CA ASN A 79 10.00 -6.42 1.88
C ASN A 79 10.77 -7.52 1.13
N LEU A 80 10.39 -7.81 -0.11
CA LEU A 80 11.12 -8.76 -0.94
C LEU A 80 12.46 -8.14 -1.39
N THR A 81 13.55 -8.88 -1.18
CA THR A 81 14.91 -8.43 -1.48
C THR A 81 15.43 -8.97 -2.83
N SER A 82 14.55 -9.63 -3.57
CA SER A 82 14.83 -10.13 -4.90
C SER A 82 15.18 -9.00 -5.86
N LYS A 83 16.14 -9.27 -6.77
CA LYS A 83 16.60 -8.32 -7.78
C LYS A 83 16.06 -8.70 -9.14
N TRP A 84 15.57 -7.71 -9.85
CA TRP A 84 14.93 -7.89 -11.14
C TRP A 84 15.63 -7.08 -12.21
N ASN A 85 15.87 -7.69 -13.36
CA ASN A 85 16.34 -6.99 -14.55
C ASN A 85 15.15 -6.48 -15.33
N THR A 86 15.15 -5.20 -15.67
CA THR A 86 14.11 -4.61 -16.53
C THR A 86 14.38 -4.90 -18.00
N GLN A 87 13.39 -4.67 -18.85
CA GLN A 87 13.53 -4.72 -20.32
C GLN A 87 14.58 -3.73 -20.88
N ASN A 88 15.04 -2.78 -20.07
CA ASN A 88 16.07 -1.80 -20.44
C ASN A 88 17.46 -2.18 -19.88
N ASN A 89 17.64 -3.41 -19.39
CA ASN A 89 18.87 -3.89 -18.73
C ASN A 89 19.26 -3.13 -17.46
N GLU A 90 18.30 -2.57 -16.76
CA GLU A 90 18.48 -1.98 -15.45
C GLU A 90 18.17 -3.02 -14.38
N THR A 91 18.89 -3.02 -13.25
CA THR A 91 18.58 -3.89 -12.13
C THR A 91 17.89 -3.08 -11.04
N ILE A 92 16.70 -3.52 -10.64
CA ILE A 92 15.88 -2.87 -9.62
C ILE A 92 15.49 -3.87 -8.52
N GLU A 93 15.10 -3.35 -7.36
CA GLU A 93 14.33 -4.05 -6.34
C GLU A 93 12.87 -3.54 -6.38
N LEU A 94 11.90 -4.33 -5.88
CA LEU A 94 10.50 -3.89 -5.90
C LEU A 94 10.27 -2.61 -5.09
N LYS A 95 11.04 -2.38 -4.04
CA LYS A 95 10.99 -1.14 -3.25
C LYS A 95 11.32 0.13 -4.03
N ASP A 96 12.05 0.02 -5.16
CA ASP A 96 12.37 1.16 -6.03
C ASP A 96 11.12 1.68 -6.76
N LEU A 97 10.01 0.93 -6.70
CA LEU A 97 8.68 1.29 -7.24
C LEU A 97 7.75 1.87 -6.15
N LYS A 98 8.26 2.12 -4.94
CA LYS A 98 7.48 2.71 -3.84
C LYS A 98 6.96 4.10 -4.23
N GLY A 99 5.71 4.36 -3.92
CA GLY A 99 5.06 5.63 -4.22
C GLY A 99 4.10 5.58 -5.42
N ASP A 100 4.25 4.58 -6.30
CA ASP A 100 3.34 4.35 -7.43
C ASP A 100 2.27 3.30 -7.08
N VAL A 101 1.11 3.41 -7.72
CA VAL A 101 0.12 2.32 -7.75
C VAL A 101 0.63 1.27 -8.74
N LEU A 102 0.73 0.01 -8.30
CA LEU A 102 1.28 -1.06 -9.15
C LEU A 102 0.19 -2.01 -9.63
N VAL A 103 0.11 -2.23 -10.92
CA VAL A 103 -0.75 -3.24 -11.55
C VAL A 103 0.15 -4.33 -12.10
N ILE A 104 0.13 -5.51 -11.47
CA ILE A 104 1.12 -6.56 -11.70
C ILE A 104 0.46 -7.81 -12.28
N VAL A 105 1.12 -8.40 -13.28
CA VAL A 105 0.73 -9.66 -13.89
C VAL A 105 1.94 -10.54 -14.18
N MET A 106 1.79 -11.87 -14.09
CA MET A 106 2.84 -12.81 -14.50
C MET A 106 2.55 -13.38 -15.89
N ILE A 107 3.55 -13.36 -16.76
CA ILE A 107 3.47 -13.78 -18.16
C ILE A 107 4.67 -14.62 -18.57
N TYR A 108 4.66 -15.12 -19.80
CA TYR A 108 5.87 -15.55 -20.54
C TYR A 108 5.71 -15.23 -22.04
N THR A 109 6.79 -14.80 -22.68
CA THR A 109 6.70 -14.21 -24.04
C THR A 109 6.41 -15.21 -25.14
N THR A 110 6.68 -16.52 -24.91
CA THR A 110 6.42 -17.58 -25.89
C THR A 110 4.99 -18.10 -25.88
N CYS A 111 4.15 -17.64 -24.94
CA CYS A 111 2.74 -18.02 -24.84
C CYS A 111 1.93 -17.57 -26.06
N LYS A 112 1.21 -18.50 -26.68
CA LYS A 112 0.36 -18.23 -27.85
C LYS A 112 -1.14 -18.28 -27.57
N ALA A 113 -1.53 -18.62 -26.35
CA ALA A 113 -2.93 -18.87 -26.00
C ALA A 113 -3.48 -17.82 -25.00
N ALA A 114 -3.04 -17.88 -23.74
CA ALA A 114 -3.59 -17.07 -22.65
C ALA A 114 -2.97 -15.66 -22.60
N CYS A 115 -1.63 -15.55 -22.72
CA CYS A 115 -0.94 -14.27 -22.55
C CYS A 115 -1.40 -13.18 -23.53
N PRO A 116 -1.71 -13.42 -24.82
CA PRO A 116 -2.23 -12.36 -25.69
C PRO A 116 -3.53 -11.75 -25.15
N ARG A 117 -4.39 -12.52 -24.50
CA ARG A 117 -5.63 -12.01 -23.89
C ARG A 117 -5.34 -11.25 -22.60
N LEU A 118 -4.46 -11.80 -21.76
CA LEU A 118 -4.05 -11.15 -20.50
C LEU A 118 -3.33 -9.81 -20.79
N VAL A 119 -2.49 -9.76 -21.81
CA VAL A 119 -1.85 -8.53 -22.30
C VAL A 119 -2.88 -7.53 -22.83
N ALA A 120 -3.90 -8.00 -23.56
CA ALA A 120 -5.00 -7.15 -24.01
C ALA A 120 -5.81 -6.60 -22.83
N ASP A 121 -6.08 -7.39 -21.79
CA ASP A 121 -6.76 -6.92 -20.59
C ASP A 121 -5.93 -5.84 -19.88
N MET A 122 -4.61 -6.02 -19.73
CA MET A 122 -3.70 -5.00 -19.17
C MET A 122 -3.70 -3.70 -19.98
N ARG A 123 -3.68 -3.78 -21.31
CA ARG A 123 -3.77 -2.59 -22.17
C ARG A 123 -5.12 -1.88 -22.07
N ASN A 124 -6.23 -2.64 -21.95
CA ASN A 124 -7.54 -2.07 -21.76
C ASN A 124 -7.66 -1.34 -20.41
N ILE A 125 -7.10 -1.92 -19.34
CA ILE A 125 -7.02 -1.28 -18.02
C ILE A 125 -6.21 0.02 -18.15
N HIS A 126 -5.00 -0.04 -18.71
CA HIS A 126 -4.16 1.13 -18.93
C HIS A 126 -4.88 2.25 -19.71
N ALA A 127 -5.58 1.90 -20.80
CA ALA A 127 -6.31 2.86 -21.61
C ALA A 127 -7.52 3.49 -20.87
N SER A 128 -8.02 2.84 -19.82
CA SER A 128 -9.15 3.30 -19.02
C SER A 128 -8.71 4.12 -17.80
N VAL A 129 -7.44 4.04 -17.43
CA VAL A 129 -6.83 4.76 -16.30
C VAL A 129 -5.98 5.90 -16.85
N ASP A 130 -6.48 7.14 -16.73
CA ASP A 130 -5.77 8.37 -17.12
C ASP A 130 -4.99 8.93 -15.92
N ASP A 131 -3.89 8.25 -15.57
CA ASP A 131 -3.08 8.61 -14.41
C ASP A 131 -1.61 8.19 -14.59
N GLU A 132 -0.69 9.14 -14.38
CA GLU A 132 0.75 8.94 -14.54
C GLU A 132 1.42 8.25 -13.33
N THR A 133 0.75 8.20 -12.18
CA THR A 133 1.26 7.58 -10.94
C THR A 133 0.99 6.07 -10.88
N THR A 134 0.40 5.49 -11.92
CA THR A 134 0.16 4.06 -12.04
C THR A 134 1.23 3.41 -12.92
N LYS A 135 1.86 2.34 -12.43
CA LYS A 135 2.83 1.52 -13.16
C LYS A 135 2.28 0.12 -13.44
N TYR A 136 2.53 -0.36 -14.63
CA TYR A 136 2.08 -1.67 -15.11
C TYR A 136 3.28 -2.59 -15.22
N ILE A 137 3.31 -3.64 -14.41
CA ILE A 137 4.46 -4.51 -14.23
C ILE A 137 4.14 -5.91 -14.78
N LEU A 138 4.92 -6.38 -15.75
CA LEU A 138 4.81 -7.73 -16.26
C LEU A 138 6.02 -8.55 -15.84
N VAL A 139 5.81 -9.58 -15.05
CA VAL A 139 6.89 -10.42 -14.51
C VAL A 139 6.95 -11.73 -15.27
N SER A 140 8.10 -12.06 -15.83
CA SER A 140 8.28 -13.32 -16.56
C SER A 140 8.30 -14.52 -15.61
N ILE A 141 7.57 -15.58 -15.97
CA ILE A 141 7.65 -16.92 -15.34
C ILE A 141 8.64 -17.87 -16.04
N ASP A 142 9.23 -17.45 -17.16
CA ASP A 142 10.25 -18.22 -17.90
C ASP A 142 11.56 -17.42 -18.05
N PRO A 143 12.24 -17.10 -16.93
CA PRO A 143 13.41 -16.22 -16.93
C PRO A 143 14.59 -16.76 -17.74
N GLU A 144 14.60 -18.04 -18.08
CA GLU A 144 15.63 -18.65 -18.94
C GLU A 144 15.44 -18.28 -20.41
N THR A 145 14.20 -18.05 -20.84
CA THR A 145 13.84 -17.69 -22.22
C THR A 145 13.64 -16.19 -22.39
N ASP A 146 13.02 -15.56 -21.39
CA ASP A 146 12.60 -14.15 -21.42
C ASP A 146 13.73 -13.24 -20.92
N THR A 147 14.80 -13.11 -21.72
CA THR A 147 15.88 -12.15 -21.42
C THR A 147 15.38 -10.71 -21.50
N PRO A 148 16.09 -9.72 -20.92
CA PRO A 148 15.74 -8.30 -21.06
C PRO A 148 15.49 -7.87 -22.51
N GLU A 149 16.33 -8.33 -23.46
CA GLU A 149 16.18 -8.02 -24.89
C GLU A 149 14.89 -8.63 -25.45
N ARG A 150 14.53 -9.85 -25.04
CA ARG A 150 13.27 -10.48 -25.46
C ARG A 150 12.06 -9.78 -24.89
N LEU A 151 12.13 -9.39 -23.60
CA LEU A 151 11.08 -8.59 -22.94
C LEU A 151 10.92 -7.22 -23.60
N LYS A 152 12.03 -6.56 -24.00
CA LYS A 152 11.99 -5.31 -24.75
C LYS A 152 11.31 -5.46 -26.10
N ALA A 153 11.68 -6.51 -26.84
CA ALA A 153 11.02 -6.80 -28.13
C ALA A 153 9.52 -7.04 -27.95
N PHE A 154 9.14 -7.80 -26.90
CA PHE A 154 7.74 -8.08 -26.58
C PHE A 154 6.97 -6.80 -26.19
N ALA A 155 7.59 -5.91 -25.41
CA ALA A 155 7.00 -4.62 -25.07
C ALA A 155 6.69 -3.78 -26.32
N ILE A 156 7.64 -3.68 -27.26
CA ILE A 156 7.48 -2.97 -28.55
C ILE A 156 6.40 -3.64 -29.41
N GLU A 157 6.44 -4.98 -29.55
CA GLU A 157 5.46 -5.76 -30.33
C GLU A 157 4.02 -5.55 -29.84
N ASN A 158 3.83 -5.25 -28.53
CA ASN A 158 2.52 -5.06 -27.90
C ASN A 158 2.17 -3.59 -27.62
N GLU A 159 2.95 -2.62 -28.11
CA GLU A 159 2.74 -1.18 -27.88
C GLU A 159 2.72 -0.80 -26.36
N MET A 160 3.62 -1.45 -25.59
CA MET A 160 3.76 -1.29 -24.15
C MET A 160 5.18 -0.79 -23.78
N ASP A 161 5.79 0.00 -24.65
CA ASP A 161 7.15 0.52 -24.51
C ASP A 161 7.15 2.02 -24.19
N ASN A 162 6.61 2.37 -23.01
CA ASN A 162 6.69 3.71 -22.44
C ASN A 162 7.01 3.63 -20.93
N ASP A 163 7.15 4.77 -20.26
CA ASP A 163 7.61 4.88 -18.87
C ASP A 163 6.63 4.28 -17.82
N GLN A 164 5.42 3.96 -18.21
CA GLN A 164 4.46 3.31 -17.32
C GLN A 164 4.56 1.78 -17.32
N TRP A 165 5.25 1.20 -18.32
CA TRP A 165 5.36 -0.24 -18.49
C TRP A 165 6.75 -0.75 -18.10
N THR A 166 6.79 -1.71 -17.21
CA THR A 166 8.03 -2.37 -16.79
C THR A 166 7.87 -3.88 -16.90
N PHE A 167 8.84 -4.50 -17.57
CA PHE A 167 8.92 -5.94 -17.71
C PHE A 167 10.09 -6.45 -16.88
N LEU A 168 9.86 -7.46 -16.06
CA LEU A 168 10.83 -7.93 -15.09
C LEU A 168 11.24 -9.38 -15.35
N GLN A 169 12.56 -9.62 -15.36
CA GLN A 169 13.19 -10.92 -15.34
C GLN A 169 13.93 -11.09 -14.01
N GLY A 170 13.61 -12.13 -13.26
CA GLY A 170 14.33 -12.53 -12.04
C GLY A 170 15.11 -13.82 -12.24
N THR A 171 15.58 -14.40 -11.14
CA THR A 171 16.01 -15.79 -11.12
C THR A 171 14.80 -16.73 -10.98
N ILE A 172 15.00 -18.04 -11.19
CA ILE A 172 13.93 -19.03 -10.98
C ILE A 172 13.40 -19.00 -9.54
N ASP A 173 14.28 -18.75 -8.56
CA ASP A 173 13.90 -18.70 -7.16
C ASP A 173 13.12 -17.41 -6.83
N ASP A 174 13.54 -16.26 -7.36
CA ASP A 174 12.81 -14.98 -7.23
C ASP A 174 11.40 -15.09 -7.83
N VAL A 175 11.29 -15.68 -9.03
CA VAL A 175 9.99 -15.93 -9.70
C VAL A 175 9.11 -16.83 -8.84
N ARG A 176 9.67 -17.88 -8.24
CA ARG A 176 8.92 -18.79 -7.37
C ARG A 176 8.44 -18.09 -6.10
N GLU A 177 9.31 -17.31 -5.45
CA GLU A 177 8.96 -16.51 -4.28
C GLU A 177 7.83 -15.54 -4.60
N PHE A 178 7.99 -14.75 -5.66
CA PHE A 178 7.03 -13.74 -6.06
C PHE A 178 5.69 -14.35 -6.50
N SER A 179 5.70 -15.48 -7.20
CA SER A 179 4.47 -16.18 -7.58
C SER A 179 3.65 -16.64 -6.36
N ASN A 180 4.32 -17.03 -5.27
CA ASN A 180 3.64 -17.39 -4.02
C ASN A 180 2.99 -16.17 -3.37
N VAL A 181 3.66 -15.02 -3.37
CA VAL A 181 3.11 -13.76 -2.85
C VAL A 181 1.86 -13.33 -3.62
N LEU A 182 1.86 -13.49 -4.95
CA LEU A 182 0.73 -13.17 -5.82
C LEU A 182 -0.35 -14.26 -5.84
N ALA A 183 -0.16 -15.40 -5.16
CA ALA A 183 -0.99 -16.60 -5.26
C ALA A 183 -1.11 -17.13 -6.71
N VAL A 184 -0.16 -16.83 -7.57
CA VAL A 184 -0.09 -17.32 -8.95
C VAL A 184 0.51 -18.70 -8.97
N LYS A 185 -0.27 -19.68 -9.42
CA LYS A 185 0.22 -21.05 -9.65
C LYS A 185 0.74 -21.16 -11.08
N TYR A 186 1.95 -21.66 -11.24
CA TYR A 186 2.49 -21.95 -12.55
C TYR A 186 3.22 -23.30 -12.58
N LYS A 187 3.21 -23.94 -13.74
CA LYS A 187 3.89 -25.21 -13.97
C LYS A 187 4.32 -25.32 -15.44
N LYS A 188 5.59 -25.60 -15.66
CA LYS A 188 6.09 -25.93 -17.01
C LYS A 188 5.48 -27.27 -17.47
N ILE A 189 4.75 -27.27 -18.57
CA ILE A 189 4.04 -28.43 -19.12
C ILE A 189 4.71 -29.01 -20.38
N SER A 190 5.52 -28.17 -21.05
CA SER A 190 6.39 -28.58 -22.16
C SER A 190 7.65 -27.69 -22.16
N PRO A 191 8.64 -27.92 -23.04
CA PRO A 191 9.83 -27.08 -23.12
C PRO A 191 9.54 -25.60 -23.36
N LEU A 192 8.39 -25.27 -23.98
CA LEU A 192 8.01 -23.90 -24.39
C LEU A 192 6.70 -23.42 -23.79
N ASP A 193 6.00 -24.28 -23.02
CA ASP A 193 4.68 -23.95 -22.50
C ASP A 193 4.56 -24.12 -21.00
N PHE A 194 3.80 -23.18 -20.41
CA PHE A 194 3.41 -23.21 -19.00
C PHE A 194 1.88 -23.22 -18.86
N SER A 195 1.41 -23.91 -17.83
CA SER A 195 0.10 -23.67 -17.26
C SER A 195 0.27 -22.70 -16.11
N HIS A 196 -0.45 -21.57 -16.08
CA HIS A 196 -0.40 -20.63 -14.97
C HIS A 196 -1.77 -19.98 -14.72
N SER A 197 -1.96 -19.48 -13.49
CA SER A 197 -3.13 -18.65 -13.15
C SER A 197 -3.03 -17.30 -13.88
N ASN A 198 -4.17 -16.83 -14.38
CA ASN A 198 -4.26 -15.51 -15.02
C ASN A 198 -4.84 -14.56 -13.98
N ILE A 199 -3.97 -13.88 -13.24
CA ILE A 199 -4.33 -12.99 -12.15
C ILE A 199 -3.68 -11.64 -12.40
N ILE A 200 -4.48 -10.57 -12.38
CA ILE A 200 -4.04 -9.18 -12.35
C ILE A 200 -4.15 -8.72 -10.90
N SER A 201 -3.06 -8.24 -10.33
CA SER A 201 -2.96 -7.81 -8.93
C SER A 201 -2.72 -6.32 -8.86
N VAL A 202 -3.48 -5.60 -8.02
CA VAL A 202 -3.34 -4.17 -7.80
C VAL A 202 -2.80 -3.93 -6.39
N PHE A 203 -1.71 -3.18 -6.32
CA PHE A 203 -1.05 -2.77 -5.08
C PHE A 203 -1.12 -1.27 -4.91
N ASP A 204 -1.23 -0.83 -3.68
CA ASP A 204 -1.12 0.59 -3.34
C ASP A 204 0.34 1.08 -3.35
N GLN A 205 0.55 2.36 -3.04
CA GLN A 205 1.85 3.02 -3.02
C GLN A 205 2.81 2.45 -1.97
N GLN A 206 2.28 1.74 -0.98
CA GLN A 206 3.05 1.06 0.07
C GLN A 206 3.36 -0.39 -0.31
N GLY A 207 2.95 -0.84 -1.50
CA GLY A 207 3.13 -2.21 -1.96
C GLY A 207 2.23 -3.23 -1.27
N VAL A 208 1.11 -2.80 -0.71
CA VAL A 208 0.11 -3.69 -0.11
C VAL A 208 -0.91 -4.10 -1.16
N LEU A 209 -1.22 -5.39 -1.22
CA LEU A 209 -2.22 -5.93 -2.14
C LEU A 209 -3.62 -5.43 -1.76
N VAL A 210 -4.29 -4.77 -2.71
CA VAL A 210 -5.63 -4.20 -2.52
C VAL A 210 -6.69 -4.98 -3.30
N HIS A 211 -6.37 -5.41 -4.53
CA HIS A 211 -7.34 -6.09 -5.40
C HIS A 211 -6.66 -7.14 -6.26
N GLN A 212 -7.39 -8.21 -6.57
CA GLN A 212 -7.00 -9.22 -7.55
C GLN A 212 -8.18 -9.59 -8.44
N GLN A 213 -7.94 -9.59 -9.73
CA GLN A 213 -8.87 -10.08 -10.75
C GLN A 213 -8.34 -11.38 -11.34
N GLU A 214 -9.11 -12.46 -11.28
CA GLU A 214 -8.76 -13.76 -11.87
C GLU A 214 -9.58 -14.00 -13.14
N GLY A 215 -8.93 -14.53 -14.17
CA GLY A 215 -9.56 -14.91 -15.44
C GLY A 215 -9.01 -14.14 -16.63
N LEU A 216 -9.57 -14.41 -17.82
CA LEU A 216 -9.20 -13.77 -19.08
C LEU A 216 -10.44 -13.15 -19.73
N GLY A 217 -10.34 -11.91 -20.17
CA GLY A 217 -11.43 -11.20 -20.82
C GLY A 217 -12.65 -11.01 -19.92
N VAL A 218 -12.42 -10.92 -18.62
CA VAL A 218 -13.44 -10.54 -17.63
C VAL A 218 -13.64 -9.02 -17.65
N ASP A 219 -14.72 -8.55 -17.06
CA ASP A 219 -14.98 -7.13 -16.92
C ASP A 219 -13.91 -6.49 -16.00
N ASN A 220 -13.26 -5.45 -16.48
CA ASN A 220 -12.20 -4.74 -15.76
C ASN A 220 -12.71 -3.55 -14.92
N GLU A 221 -14.02 -3.32 -14.83
CA GLU A 221 -14.59 -2.13 -14.20
C GLU A 221 -14.17 -1.98 -12.73
N GLU A 222 -14.21 -3.07 -11.96
CA GLU A 222 -13.80 -3.07 -10.56
C GLU A 222 -12.29 -2.80 -10.42
N THR A 223 -11.46 -3.43 -11.24
CA THR A 223 -10.01 -3.20 -11.25
C THR A 223 -9.68 -1.75 -11.60
N VAL A 224 -10.29 -1.20 -12.64
CA VAL A 224 -10.10 0.19 -13.06
C VAL A 224 -10.56 1.17 -11.97
N SER A 225 -11.71 0.94 -11.36
CA SER A 225 -12.22 1.81 -10.28
C SER A 225 -11.29 1.79 -9.06
N THR A 226 -10.78 0.62 -8.68
CA THR A 226 -9.81 0.48 -7.58
C THR A 226 -8.52 1.27 -7.86
N ILE A 227 -7.95 1.13 -9.06
CA ILE A 227 -6.75 1.87 -9.45
C ILE A 227 -7.01 3.38 -9.37
N MET A 228 -8.11 3.85 -9.93
CA MET A 228 -8.48 5.27 -9.92
C MET A 228 -8.70 5.84 -8.52
N GLU A 229 -9.20 5.04 -7.58
CA GLU A 229 -9.34 5.45 -6.17
C GLU A 229 -7.98 5.61 -5.50
N LEU A 230 -7.07 4.65 -5.70
CA LEU A 230 -5.71 4.69 -5.17
C LEU A 230 -4.92 5.88 -5.73
N SER A 231 -4.97 6.11 -7.04
CA SER A 231 -4.26 7.20 -7.71
C SER A 231 -4.73 8.58 -7.23
N LYS A 232 -6.01 8.76 -6.94
CA LYS A 232 -6.52 10.02 -6.37
C LYS A 232 -5.94 10.31 -4.99
N ALA A 233 -5.72 9.27 -4.16
CA ALA A 233 -5.10 9.42 -2.85
C ALA A 233 -3.65 9.91 -2.96
N VAL A 234 -2.86 9.41 -3.94
CA VAL A 234 -1.49 9.88 -4.25
C VAL A 234 -1.50 11.37 -4.55
N ASN A 235 -2.33 11.77 -5.53
CA ASN A 235 -2.39 13.15 -6.02
C ASN A 235 -2.88 14.14 -4.96
N ALA A 236 -3.59 13.67 -3.93
CA ALA A 236 -4.03 14.50 -2.80
C ALA A 236 -2.92 14.70 -1.76
N SER A 237 -2.02 13.72 -1.58
CA SER A 237 -0.91 13.79 -0.63
C SER A 237 0.29 14.58 -1.15
N SER A 238 0.38 14.81 -2.47
CA SER A 238 1.46 15.52 -3.15
C SER A 238 1.23 17.04 -3.27
N ARG A 239 0.12 17.57 -2.72
CA ARG A 239 -0.25 18.98 -2.74
C ARG A 239 -0.16 19.62 -1.36
#